data_6743402ceabaa61ced0436ee5598360e
#
_entry.id   6743402ceabaa61ced0436ee5598360e
#
_cell.length_a   1.000
_cell.length_b   1.000
_cell.length_c   1.000
_cell.angle_alpha   90.00
_cell.angle_beta   90.00
_cell.angle_gamma   90.00
#
_symmetry.space_group_name_H-M   'P 1'
#
loop_
_entity.id
_entity.type
_entity.pdbx_description
1 polymer ?
#
loop_
_entity_poly.entity_id
_entity_poly.type
_entity_poly.pdbx_seq_one_letter_code
_entity_poly.pdbx_strand_id
1 'polypeptide(L)'
;PYRADTAGVDVWKEAVEVGASGYNQNCARCHGIEGVSGGLAPDLRYLEAEEYGDEWYAERFRSGMTQNGITKMPAFEEQLGQDAAWAIRTYIETRPDSDAMDAVSDELKALRDQMAEYANNAEGADAEALQARLTEIGEGIDTLSGAPVADSIALRAAAQIDGTPAAYKTAAETLTIGLSAAN
;
A
#
# COMPACT_ATOMS: atom_id res chain seq x y z
N PRO A 1 13.81 0.46 8.66
CA PRO A 1 13.04 0.12 7.45
C PRO A 1 13.95 -0.04 6.23
N TYR A 2 13.44 -0.69 5.19
CA TYR A 2 14.16 -0.94 3.94
C TYR A 2 13.74 0.11 2.90
N ARG A 3 14.23 1.33 2.99
CA ARG A 3 13.91 2.43 2.07
C ARG A 3 14.71 2.36 0.77
N ALA A 4 14.12 2.81 -0.35
CA ALA A 4 14.72 2.68 -1.67
C ALA A 4 16.05 3.40 -1.82
N ASP A 5 16.25 4.52 -1.18
CA ASP A 5 17.47 5.34 -1.18
C ASP A 5 18.64 4.68 -0.42
N THR A 6 18.34 3.86 0.58
CA THR A 6 19.35 3.22 1.43
C THR A 6 19.52 1.73 1.15
N ALA A 7 18.44 1.02 0.86
CA ALA A 7 18.45 -0.43 0.61
C ALA A 7 18.44 -0.80 -0.88
N GLY A 8 18.08 0.13 -1.75
CA GLY A 8 17.84 -0.10 -3.17
C GLY A 8 16.38 -0.49 -3.47
N VAL A 9 15.96 -0.20 -4.71
CA VAL A 9 14.56 -0.32 -5.14
C VAL A 9 14.05 -1.76 -5.07
N ASP A 10 14.86 -2.75 -5.42
CA ASP A 10 14.43 -4.15 -5.43
C ASP A 10 14.19 -4.66 -4.00
N VAL A 11 15.10 -4.36 -3.07
CA VAL A 11 14.96 -4.70 -1.64
C VAL A 11 13.76 -3.98 -1.04
N TRP A 12 13.56 -2.71 -1.40
CA TRP A 12 12.41 -1.94 -0.96
C TRP A 12 11.07 -2.58 -1.38
N LYS A 13 10.94 -2.97 -2.66
CA LYS A 13 9.74 -3.65 -3.17
C LYS A 13 9.50 -4.99 -2.48
N GLU A 14 10.54 -5.82 -2.34
CA GLU A 14 10.45 -7.08 -1.61
C GLU A 14 10.02 -6.86 -0.16
N ALA A 15 10.58 -5.87 0.52
CA ALA A 15 10.20 -5.53 1.89
C ALA A 15 8.74 -5.08 2.00
N VAL A 16 8.21 -4.36 1.02
CA VAL A 16 6.77 -4.00 0.98
C VAL A 16 5.89 -5.25 0.88
N GLU A 17 6.23 -6.22 0.02
CA GLU A 17 5.47 -7.47 -0.13
C GLU A 17 5.52 -8.32 1.14
N VAL A 18 6.70 -8.53 1.70
CA VAL A 18 6.89 -9.27 2.96
C VAL A 18 6.18 -8.54 4.11
N GLY A 19 6.33 -7.23 4.16
CA GLY A 19 5.69 -6.37 5.16
C GLY A 19 4.17 -6.40 5.08
N ALA A 20 3.59 -6.40 3.87
CA ALA A 20 2.16 -6.56 3.65
C ALA A 20 1.63 -7.88 4.22
N SER A 21 2.34 -8.98 3.97
CA SER A 21 2.01 -10.30 4.52
C SER A 21 2.06 -10.31 6.05
N GLY A 22 3.15 -9.81 6.64
CA GLY A 22 3.34 -9.72 8.08
C GLY A 22 2.30 -8.82 8.75
N TYR A 23 2.01 -7.68 8.16
CA TYR A 23 1.01 -6.72 8.63
C TYR A 23 -0.39 -7.33 8.65
N ASN A 24 -0.82 -7.92 7.55
CA ASN A 24 -2.16 -8.50 7.44
C ASN A 24 -2.41 -9.64 8.43
N GLN A 25 -1.39 -10.44 8.72
CA GLN A 25 -1.50 -11.55 9.65
C GLN A 25 -1.49 -11.13 11.13
N ASN A 26 -0.79 -10.04 11.48
CA ASN A 26 -0.50 -9.71 12.87
C ASN A 26 -1.06 -8.36 13.33
N CYS A 27 -1.22 -7.39 12.45
CA CYS A 27 -1.49 -5.99 12.79
C CYS A 27 -2.88 -5.52 12.34
N ALA A 28 -3.33 -5.95 11.16
CA ALA A 28 -4.56 -5.47 10.52
C ALA A 28 -5.82 -5.66 11.36
N ARG A 29 -5.88 -6.70 12.19
CA ARG A 29 -7.02 -6.95 13.09
C ARG A 29 -7.33 -5.77 14.02
N CYS A 30 -6.31 -5.03 14.45
CA CYS A 30 -6.47 -3.89 15.35
C CYS A 30 -6.28 -2.55 14.63
N HIS A 31 -5.30 -2.48 13.72
CA HIS A 31 -4.92 -1.24 13.04
C HIS A 31 -5.63 -1.02 11.70
N GLY A 32 -6.49 -1.96 11.28
CA GLY A 32 -7.24 -1.90 10.03
C GLY A 32 -6.46 -2.38 8.81
N ILE A 33 -7.18 -2.61 7.73
CA ILE A 33 -6.59 -3.03 6.45
C ILE A 33 -5.79 -1.85 5.88
N GLU A 34 -4.62 -2.13 5.33
CA GLU A 34 -3.70 -1.13 4.75
C GLU A 34 -3.29 0.00 5.73
N GLY A 35 -3.41 -0.21 7.04
CA GLY A 35 -3.06 0.77 8.05
C GLY A 35 -4.19 1.77 8.38
N VAL A 36 -5.29 1.72 7.65
CA VAL A 36 -6.44 2.62 7.84
C VAL A 36 -7.23 2.20 9.08
N SER A 37 -7.12 3.00 10.13
CA SER A 37 -7.73 2.67 11.42
C SER A 37 -9.26 2.71 11.39
N GLY A 38 -9.89 1.66 11.91
CA GLY A 38 -11.31 1.65 12.25
C GLY A 38 -11.62 2.16 13.65
N GLY A 39 -10.67 2.81 14.35
CA GLY A 39 -10.84 3.41 15.67
C GLY A 39 -10.49 2.50 16.85
N LEU A 40 -10.18 1.22 16.63
CA LEU A 40 -9.75 0.31 17.70
C LEU A 40 -8.31 0.59 18.17
N ALA A 41 -7.43 0.89 17.24
CA ALA A 41 -6.02 1.24 17.45
C ALA A 41 -5.66 2.45 16.57
N PRO A 42 -4.51 3.12 16.79
CA PRO A 42 -4.09 4.24 15.96
C PRO A 42 -3.92 3.87 14.48
N ASP A 43 -4.18 4.83 13.58
CA ASP A 43 -3.83 4.74 12.19
C ASP A 43 -2.30 4.87 12.05
N LEU A 44 -1.67 3.82 11.55
CA LEU A 44 -0.21 3.73 11.50
C LEU A 44 0.42 4.50 10.34
N ARG A 45 -0.38 4.94 9.37
CA ARG A 45 0.09 5.72 8.22
C ARG A 45 0.59 7.11 8.63
N TYR A 46 0.17 7.61 9.81
CA TYR A 46 0.66 8.88 10.38
C TYR A 46 2.05 8.78 11.01
N LEU A 47 2.64 7.58 11.11
CA LEU A 47 4.02 7.46 11.56
C LEU A 47 4.98 7.99 10.49
N GLU A 48 5.57 9.13 10.77
CA GLU A 48 6.53 9.82 9.89
C GLU A 48 7.67 8.89 9.48
N ALA A 49 8.05 8.95 8.19
CA ALA A 49 9.12 8.12 7.60
C ALA A 49 10.50 8.68 7.93
N GLU A 50 10.77 8.91 9.22
CA GLU A 50 12.01 9.44 9.76
C GLU A 50 12.37 8.77 11.09
N GLU A 51 13.53 9.12 11.64
CA GLU A 51 14.12 8.47 12.82
C GLU A 51 13.16 8.40 14.01
N TYR A 52 12.45 9.48 14.30
CA TYR A 52 11.49 9.50 15.42
C TYR A 52 10.35 8.49 15.24
N GLY A 53 9.75 8.41 14.05
CA GLY A 53 8.70 7.44 13.74
C GLY A 53 9.20 6.00 13.77
N ASP A 54 10.44 5.78 13.31
CA ASP A 54 11.09 4.47 13.33
C ASP A 54 11.40 4.00 14.75
N GLU A 55 11.91 4.88 15.61
CA GLU A 55 12.18 4.58 17.03
C GLU A 55 10.89 4.26 17.78
N TRP A 56 9.86 5.08 17.58
CA TRP A 56 8.55 4.87 18.20
C TRP A 56 7.93 3.53 17.78
N TYR A 57 8.00 3.21 16.49
CA TYR A 57 7.54 1.93 15.95
C TYR A 57 8.30 0.75 16.55
N ALA A 58 9.64 0.82 16.54
CA ALA A 58 10.48 -0.24 17.05
C ALA A 58 10.22 -0.52 18.55
N GLU A 59 10.05 0.52 19.36
CA GLU A 59 9.72 0.36 20.78
C GLU A 59 8.37 -0.34 20.96
N ARG A 60 7.32 0.07 20.23
CA ARG A 60 5.99 -0.54 20.32
C ARG A 60 5.97 -1.97 19.80
N PHE A 61 6.69 -2.25 18.72
CA PHE A 61 6.83 -3.59 18.19
C PHE A 61 7.49 -4.54 19.20
N ARG A 62 8.56 -4.08 19.85
CA ARG A 62 9.32 -4.86 20.85
C ARG A 62 8.54 -5.10 22.13
N SER A 63 8.00 -4.03 22.70
CA SER A 63 7.49 -4.03 24.06
C SER A 63 5.96 -4.14 24.15
N GLY A 64 5.27 -3.93 23.02
CA GLY A 64 3.82 -3.78 23.01
C GLY A 64 3.35 -2.55 23.81
N MET A 65 2.14 -2.61 24.29
CA MET A 65 1.55 -1.55 25.13
C MET A 65 0.60 -2.13 26.16
N THR A 66 0.84 -1.81 27.43
CA THR A 66 -0.06 -2.13 28.53
C THR A 66 -0.54 -0.85 29.21
N GLN A 67 -1.83 -0.73 29.41
CA GLN A 67 -2.45 0.43 30.07
C GLN A 67 -3.43 -0.05 31.14
N ASN A 68 -3.27 0.45 32.35
CA ASN A 68 -4.12 0.08 33.50
C ASN A 68 -4.19 -1.45 33.74
N GLY A 69 -3.05 -2.16 33.56
CA GLY A 69 -2.97 -3.60 33.74
C GLY A 69 -3.59 -4.43 32.58
N ILE A 70 -4.04 -3.79 31.50
CA ILE A 70 -4.60 -4.45 30.33
C ILE A 70 -3.64 -4.30 29.16
N THR A 71 -3.24 -5.43 28.58
CA THR A 71 -2.43 -5.42 27.34
C THR A 71 -3.30 -4.95 26.17
N LYS A 72 -2.98 -3.78 25.62
CA LYS A 72 -3.65 -3.19 24.47
C LYS A 72 -3.01 -3.63 23.15
N MET A 73 -1.69 -3.75 23.13
CA MET A 73 -0.91 -4.26 22.02
C MET A 73 0.09 -5.30 22.55
N PRO A 74 0.12 -6.52 22.03
CA PRO A 74 1.14 -7.48 22.41
C PRO A 74 2.52 -7.09 21.89
N ALA A 75 3.58 -7.62 22.50
CA ALA A 75 4.93 -7.55 21.97
C ALA A 75 5.10 -8.59 20.84
N PHE A 76 5.82 -8.21 19.77
CA PHE A 76 5.98 -9.06 18.58
C PHE A 76 7.43 -9.48 18.32
N GLU A 77 8.41 -8.93 19.03
CA GLU A 77 9.85 -9.15 18.77
C GLU A 77 10.22 -10.64 18.77
N GLU A 78 9.78 -11.39 19.79
CA GLU A 78 10.09 -12.82 19.91
C GLU A 78 9.41 -13.68 18.83
N GLN A 79 8.25 -13.23 18.33
CA GLN A 79 7.46 -13.98 17.37
C GLN A 79 7.90 -13.74 15.92
N LEU A 80 8.23 -12.50 15.56
CA LEU A 80 8.46 -12.09 14.18
C LEU A 80 9.92 -11.73 13.88
N GLY A 81 10.66 -11.26 14.86
CA GLY A 81 12.04 -10.83 14.69
C GLY A 81 12.20 -9.46 14.00
N GLN A 82 13.45 -9.01 13.91
CA GLN A 82 13.79 -7.66 13.47
C GLN A 82 13.56 -7.43 11.98
N ASP A 83 13.87 -8.40 11.12
CA ASP A 83 13.72 -8.24 9.67
C ASP A 83 12.24 -8.10 9.28
N ALA A 84 11.36 -8.90 9.88
CA ALA A 84 9.93 -8.77 9.70
C ALA A 84 9.40 -7.44 10.25
N ALA A 85 9.91 -6.97 11.40
CA ALA A 85 9.56 -5.66 11.94
C ALA A 85 9.84 -4.54 10.93
N TRP A 86 11.04 -4.50 10.36
CA TRP A 86 11.41 -3.46 9.41
C TRP A 86 10.70 -3.60 8.05
N ALA A 87 10.39 -4.82 7.61
CA ALA A 87 9.55 -5.02 6.43
C ALA A 87 8.13 -4.51 6.65
N ILE A 88 7.51 -4.80 7.80
CA ILE A 88 6.19 -4.26 8.18
C ILE A 88 6.23 -2.74 8.27
N ARG A 89 7.29 -2.15 8.84
CA ARG A 89 7.44 -0.69 8.91
C ARG A 89 7.54 -0.07 7.52
N THR A 90 8.31 -0.69 6.60
CA THR A 90 8.42 -0.26 5.20
C THR A 90 7.05 -0.31 4.51
N TYR A 91 6.29 -1.39 4.73
CA TYR A 91 4.93 -1.49 4.19
C TYR A 91 4.03 -0.35 4.70
N ILE A 92 4.01 -0.08 6.01
CA ILE A 92 3.14 0.93 6.63
C ILE A 92 3.44 2.33 6.08
N GLU A 93 4.71 2.72 6.02
CA GLU A 93 5.10 4.08 5.59
C GLU A 93 4.81 4.36 4.13
N THR A 94 4.68 3.31 3.30
CA THR A 94 4.42 3.42 1.86
C THR A 94 2.95 3.33 1.48
N ARG A 95 2.03 3.36 2.46
CA ARG A 95 0.59 3.30 2.19
C ARG A 95 0.04 4.63 1.68
N PRO A 96 -0.81 4.60 0.65
CA PRO A 96 -1.43 5.79 0.11
C PRO A 96 -2.23 6.57 1.16
N ASP A 97 -2.23 7.89 1.06
CA ASP A 97 -3.22 8.72 1.73
C ASP A 97 -4.60 8.55 1.08
N SER A 98 -5.65 8.45 1.90
CA SER A 98 -7.02 8.27 1.43
C SER A 98 -7.54 9.49 0.66
N ASP A 99 -7.23 10.70 1.14
CA ASP A 99 -7.66 11.94 0.48
C ASP A 99 -6.95 12.12 -0.87
N ALA A 100 -5.66 11.74 -0.95
CA ALA A 100 -4.91 11.75 -2.20
C ALA A 100 -5.44 10.71 -3.20
N MET A 101 -5.88 9.53 -2.72
CA MET A 101 -6.55 8.53 -3.54
C MET A 101 -7.90 9.03 -4.06
N ASP A 102 -8.69 9.70 -3.22
CA ASP A 102 -9.98 10.26 -3.61
C ASP A 102 -9.82 11.33 -4.70
N ALA A 103 -8.78 12.15 -4.61
CA ALA A 103 -8.49 13.19 -5.61
C ALA A 103 -8.26 12.65 -7.03
N VAL A 104 -7.76 11.42 -7.17
CA VAL A 104 -7.51 10.76 -8.48
C VAL A 104 -8.60 9.74 -8.85
N SER A 105 -9.60 9.54 -8.00
CA SER A 105 -10.59 8.47 -8.16
C SER A 105 -11.39 8.55 -9.45
N ASP A 106 -11.78 9.76 -9.88
CA ASP A 106 -12.58 9.94 -11.10
C ASP A 106 -11.76 9.64 -12.36
N GLU A 107 -10.49 9.97 -12.39
CA GLU A 107 -9.59 9.59 -13.47
C GLU A 107 -9.35 8.07 -13.50
N LEU A 108 -9.14 7.46 -12.34
CA LEU A 108 -9.00 6.00 -12.24
C LEU A 108 -10.28 5.27 -12.70
N LYS A 109 -11.47 5.81 -12.42
CA LYS A 109 -12.76 5.28 -12.96
C LYS A 109 -12.80 5.37 -14.47
N ALA A 110 -12.37 6.50 -15.05
CA ALA A 110 -12.34 6.66 -16.50
C ALA A 110 -11.39 5.67 -17.18
N LEU A 111 -10.18 5.48 -16.61
CA LEU A 111 -9.21 4.49 -17.10
C LEU A 111 -9.71 3.05 -16.93
N ARG A 112 -10.38 2.74 -15.83
CA ARG A 112 -11.06 1.46 -15.62
C ARG A 112 -12.07 1.17 -16.73
N ASP A 113 -12.95 2.13 -17.01
CA ASP A 113 -13.99 1.97 -18.01
C ASP A 113 -13.41 1.80 -19.41
N GLN A 114 -12.37 2.56 -19.74
CA GLN A 114 -11.63 2.40 -20.99
C GLN A 114 -10.99 1.01 -21.13
N MET A 115 -10.36 0.51 -20.08
CA MET A 115 -9.79 -0.85 -20.08
C MET A 115 -10.87 -1.94 -20.15
N ALA A 116 -12.04 -1.72 -19.56
CA ALA A 116 -13.17 -2.63 -19.68
C ALA A 116 -13.71 -2.70 -21.15
N GLU A 117 -13.64 -1.61 -21.90
CA GLU A 117 -13.92 -1.62 -23.34
C GLU A 117 -12.85 -2.41 -24.11
N TYR A 118 -11.56 -2.17 -23.83
CA TYR A 118 -10.45 -2.90 -24.46
C TYR A 118 -10.42 -4.39 -24.09
N ALA A 119 -10.99 -4.78 -22.97
CA ALA A 119 -11.19 -6.19 -22.61
C ALA A 119 -12.13 -6.93 -23.60
N ASN A 120 -13.02 -6.21 -24.28
CA ASN A 120 -13.90 -6.76 -25.31
C ASN A 120 -13.30 -6.63 -26.72
N ASN A 121 -12.61 -5.53 -26.99
CA ASN A 121 -11.92 -5.28 -28.26
C ASN A 121 -10.73 -4.35 -28.02
N ALA A 122 -9.51 -4.89 -28.11
CA ALA A 122 -8.26 -4.16 -27.91
C ALA A 122 -7.77 -3.41 -29.18
N GLU A 123 -8.57 -3.35 -30.25
CA GLU A 123 -8.19 -2.63 -31.47
C GLU A 123 -8.04 -1.13 -31.18
N GLY A 124 -6.84 -0.60 -31.46
CA GLY A 124 -6.50 0.80 -31.22
C GLY A 124 -6.12 1.13 -29.77
N ALA A 125 -6.04 0.13 -28.88
CA ALA A 125 -5.56 0.34 -27.54
C ALA A 125 -4.05 0.63 -27.53
N ASP A 126 -3.65 1.68 -26.79
CA ASP A 126 -2.24 2.00 -26.53
C ASP A 126 -1.87 1.51 -25.13
N ALA A 127 -1.30 0.31 -25.07
CA ALA A 127 -0.93 -0.33 -23.80
C ALA A 127 0.16 0.46 -23.06
N GLU A 128 1.15 1.00 -23.79
CA GLU A 128 2.24 1.78 -23.20
C GLU A 128 1.70 3.08 -22.58
N ALA A 129 0.84 3.80 -23.30
CA ALA A 129 0.25 5.04 -22.80
C ALA A 129 -0.60 4.82 -21.55
N LEU A 130 -1.42 3.74 -21.53
CA LEU A 130 -2.24 3.38 -20.37
C LEU A 130 -1.38 3.00 -19.17
N GLN A 131 -0.36 2.17 -19.38
CA GLN A 131 0.56 1.77 -18.33
C GLN A 131 1.31 2.98 -17.77
N ALA A 132 1.85 3.85 -18.64
CA ALA A 132 2.55 5.07 -18.24
C ALA A 132 1.64 6.01 -17.43
N ARG A 133 0.38 6.20 -17.87
CA ARG A 133 -0.56 7.07 -17.15
C ARG A 133 -0.92 6.53 -15.77
N LEU A 134 -1.22 5.23 -15.67
CA LEU A 134 -1.49 4.59 -14.38
C LEU A 134 -0.28 4.62 -13.44
N THR A 135 0.93 4.47 -13.99
CA THR A 135 2.18 4.60 -13.21
C THR A 135 2.35 6.01 -12.70
N GLU A 136 2.19 7.01 -13.56
CA GLU A 136 2.26 8.43 -13.18
C GLU A 136 1.26 8.79 -12.07
N ILE A 137 0.00 8.36 -12.22
CA ILE A 137 -1.00 8.55 -11.15
C ILE A 137 -0.55 7.86 -9.87
N GLY A 138 -0.17 6.58 -9.97
CA GLY A 138 0.18 5.77 -8.82
C GLY A 138 1.40 6.29 -8.04
N GLU A 139 2.43 6.76 -8.74
CA GLU A 139 3.63 7.35 -8.13
C GLU A 139 3.38 8.77 -7.58
N GLY A 140 2.38 9.46 -8.10
CA GLY A 140 1.99 10.81 -7.66
C GLY A 140 1.07 10.84 -6.45
N ILE A 141 0.62 9.69 -5.92
CA ILE A 141 -0.23 9.64 -4.72
C ILE A 141 0.63 9.89 -3.48
N ASP A 142 0.26 10.87 -2.68
CA ASP A 142 0.93 11.18 -1.42
C ASP A 142 0.69 10.09 -0.37
N THR A 143 1.60 10.00 0.60
CA THR A 143 1.48 9.19 1.81
C THR A 143 1.41 10.11 3.04
N LEU A 144 0.74 9.67 4.10
CA LEU A 144 0.69 10.43 5.36
C LEU A 144 2.01 10.41 6.12
N SER A 145 2.88 9.45 5.84
CA SER A 145 4.20 9.31 6.45
C SER A 145 5.27 10.23 5.85
N GLY A 146 5.04 10.73 4.62
CA GLY A 146 6.04 11.44 3.81
C GLY A 146 6.99 10.53 3.02
N ALA A 147 6.86 9.20 3.13
CA ALA A 147 7.61 8.26 2.27
C ALA A 147 7.02 8.22 0.85
N PRO A 148 7.81 7.81 -0.16
CA PRO A 148 7.26 7.50 -1.48
C PRO A 148 6.23 6.37 -1.39
N VAL A 149 5.14 6.46 -2.16
CA VAL A 149 4.19 5.36 -2.31
C VAL A 149 4.87 4.18 -3.02
N ALA A 150 4.71 2.97 -2.48
CA ALA A 150 5.27 1.76 -3.11
C ALA A 150 4.22 0.91 -3.82
N ASP A 151 2.99 1.00 -3.37
CA ASP A 151 1.91 0.15 -3.85
C ASP A 151 0.58 0.89 -3.74
N SER A 152 -0.12 0.98 -4.86
CA SER A 152 -1.47 1.53 -4.98
C SER A 152 -2.26 0.73 -6.02
N ILE A 153 -3.59 0.90 -6.03
CA ILE A 153 -4.42 0.24 -7.05
C ILE A 153 -4.03 0.65 -8.48
N ALA A 154 -3.54 1.88 -8.68
CA ALA A 154 -3.06 2.37 -9.96
C ALA A 154 -1.77 1.64 -10.38
N LEU A 155 -0.79 1.51 -9.49
CA LEU A 155 0.45 0.78 -9.75
C LEU A 155 0.20 -0.71 -10.01
N ARG A 156 -0.71 -1.33 -9.24
CA ARG A 156 -1.10 -2.73 -9.46
C ARG A 156 -1.75 -2.92 -10.84
N ALA A 157 -2.67 -2.03 -11.23
CA ALA A 157 -3.30 -2.08 -12.54
C ALA A 157 -2.28 -1.86 -13.66
N ALA A 158 -1.36 -0.90 -13.53
CA ALA A 158 -0.29 -0.66 -14.49
C ALA A 158 0.57 -1.91 -14.74
N ALA A 159 0.96 -2.60 -13.66
CA ALA A 159 1.79 -3.80 -13.75
C ALA A 159 1.10 -4.99 -14.45
N GLN A 160 -0.21 -4.98 -14.58
CA GLN A 160 -0.99 -6.04 -15.22
C GLN A 160 -1.18 -5.85 -16.73
N ILE A 161 -0.91 -4.66 -17.27
CA ILE A 161 -1.12 -4.34 -18.67
C ILE A 161 -0.01 -4.95 -19.53
N ASP A 162 -0.39 -5.81 -20.50
CA ASP A 162 0.50 -6.41 -21.50
C ASP A 162 -0.01 -6.24 -22.93
N GLY A 163 -1.10 -5.48 -23.12
CA GLY A 163 -1.73 -5.24 -24.41
C GLY A 163 -2.79 -6.28 -24.81
N THR A 164 -3.00 -7.32 -24.03
CA THR A 164 -4.03 -8.33 -24.30
C THR A 164 -5.40 -7.97 -23.70
N PRO A 165 -6.52 -8.40 -24.32
CA PRO A 165 -7.85 -8.23 -23.72
C PRO A 165 -7.98 -8.78 -22.31
N ALA A 166 -7.31 -9.91 -22.01
CA ALA A 166 -7.31 -10.52 -20.69
C ALA A 166 -6.60 -9.64 -19.64
N ALA A 167 -5.48 -9.03 -19.99
CA ALA A 167 -4.74 -8.11 -19.14
C ALA A 167 -5.56 -6.84 -18.85
N TYR A 168 -6.20 -6.24 -19.85
CA TYR A 168 -7.10 -5.10 -19.63
C TYR A 168 -8.27 -5.45 -18.71
N LYS A 169 -8.85 -6.64 -18.85
CA LYS A 169 -9.90 -7.11 -17.94
C LYS A 169 -9.40 -7.17 -16.50
N THR A 170 -8.26 -7.80 -16.29
CA THR A 170 -7.66 -7.94 -14.94
C THR A 170 -7.34 -6.58 -14.32
N ALA A 171 -6.75 -5.67 -15.08
CA ALA A 171 -6.44 -4.32 -14.63
C ALA A 171 -7.71 -3.52 -14.28
N ALA A 172 -8.76 -3.61 -15.10
CA ALA A 172 -10.06 -2.98 -14.82
C ALA A 172 -10.72 -3.56 -13.55
N GLU A 173 -10.63 -4.87 -13.33
CA GLU A 173 -11.13 -5.53 -12.11
C GLU A 173 -10.37 -5.06 -10.88
N THR A 174 -9.04 -4.92 -10.96
CA THR A 174 -8.19 -4.38 -9.88
C THR A 174 -8.63 -2.98 -9.47
N LEU A 175 -8.84 -2.08 -10.43
CA LEU A 175 -9.35 -0.74 -10.15
C LEU A 175 -10.79 -0.78 -9.58
N THR A 176 -11.65 -1.65 -10.09
CA THR A 176 -13.03 -1.78 -9.60
C THR A 176 -13.06 -2.18 -8.12
N ILE A 177 -12.28 -3.19 -7.76
CA ILE A 177 -12.21 -3.68 -6.37
C ILE A 177 -11.63 -2.59 -5.45
N GLY A 178 -10.50 -1.99 -5.85
CA GLY A 178 -9.83 -0.99 -5.04
C GLY A 178 -10.65 0.29 -4.83
N LEU A 179 -11.30 0.79 -5.89
CA LEU A 179 -12.18 1.97 -5.79
C LEU A 179 -13.46 1.69 -4.98
N SER A 180 -13.91 0.44 -4.89
CA SER A 180 -15.05 0.06 -4.06
C SER A 180 -14.70 -0.05 -2.57
N ALA A 181 -13.46 -0.38 -2.25
CA ALA A 181 -13.00 -0.51 -0.88
C ALA A 181 -12.71 0.85 -0.21
N ALA A 182 -12.54 1.91 -1.02
CA ALA A 182 -12.29 3.28 -0.55
C ALA A 182 -13.59 4.05 -0.17
N ASN A 183 -14.76 3.44 -0.38
CA ASN A 183 -16.08 3.96 0.03
C ASN A 183 -16.59 3.12 1.19
#